data_76fde194b03912ade657caa1799b3a63
#
_entry.id   76fde194b03912ade657caa1799b3a63
#
_cell.length_a   1.000
_cell.length_b   1.000
_cell.length_c   1.000
_cell.angle_alpha   90.00
_cell.angle_beta   90.00
_cell.angle_gamma   90.00
#
_symmetry.space_group_name_H-M   'P 1'
#
loop_
_entity.id
_entity.type
_entity.pdbx_description
1 polymer ?
#
loop_
_entity_poly.entity_id
_entity_poly.type
_entity_poly.pdbx_seq_one_letter_code
_entity_poly.pdbx_strand_id
1 'polypeptide(L)'
;MPFAYIDTSSEAIKAFAGKYKAKTGQDPNSAAQYGYVGADIIVAALEAAGRDLTRAKFLAALEGIKDYKPLFPGPSLSYGPDKHQGSTATFLAKVEGGRWKVIAENLLY
;
A
#
# COMPACT_ATOMS: atom_id res chain seq x y z
N MET A 1 12.57 4.64 15.42
CA MET A 1 11.29 3.92 15.47
C MET A 1 11.54 2.48 15.03
N PRO A 2 11.22 1.47 15.81
CA PRO A 2 11.22 0.11 15.28
C PRO A 2 10.12 0.06 14.21
N PHE A 3 10.49 -0.27 12.99
CA PHE A 3 9.53 -0.47 11.92
C PHE A 3 8.65 -1.68 12.27
N ALA A 4 7.34 -1.51 12.18
CA ALA A 4 6.41 -2.59 12.43
C ALA A 4 6.72 -3.79 11.50
N TYR A 5 6.67 -4.98 12.06
CA TYR A 5 6.86 -6.19 11.29
C TYR A 5 5.66 -6.38 10.35
N ILE A 6 5.92 -6.75 9.11
CA ILE A 6 4.85 -7.03 8.14
C ILE A 6 4.11 -8.30 8.55
N ASP A 7 2.79 -8.25 8.61
CA ASP A 7 1.97 -9.44 8.76
C ASP A 7 2.08 -10.32 7.51
N THR A 8 2.69 -11.50 7.68
CA THR A 8 2.88 -12.49 6.61
C THR A 8 1.82 -13.60 6.64
N SER A 9 0.64 -13.34 7.17
CA SER A 9 -0.44 -14.33 7.22
C SER A 9 -1.01 -14.68 5.83
N SER A 10 -0.98 -13.73 4.89
CA SER A 10 -1.47 -13.91 3.53
C SER A 10 -0.40 -14.51 2.61
N GLU A 11 -0.79 -15.41 1.71
CA GLU A 11 0.11 -16.01 0.71
C GLU A 11 0.71 -14.96 -0.24
N ALA A 12 -0.06 -13.93 -0.59
CA ALA A 12 0.41 -12.85 -1.45
C ALA A 12 1.50 -12.01 -0.77
N ILE A 13 1.38 -11.74 0.53
CA ILE A 13 2.40 -11.03 1.31
C ILE A 13 3.65 -11.91 1.49
N LYS A 14 3.48 -13.21 1.71
CA LYS A 14 4.61 -14.17 1.75
C LYS A 14 5.38 -14.17 0.43
N ALA A 15 4.67 -14.19 -0.70
CA ALA A 15 5.27 -14.14 -2.03
C ALA A 15 6.06 -12.83 -2.25
N PHE A 16 5.52 -11.69 -1.83
CA PHE A 16 6.22 -10.42 -1.83
C PHE A 16 7.49 -10.47 -0.98
N ALA A 17 7.38 -10.97 0.26
CA ALA A 17 8.51 -11.07 1.19
C ALA A 17 9.64 -11.96 0.63
N GLY A 18 9.29 -13.08 0.00
CA GLY A 18 10.25 -13.96 -0.68
C GLY A 18 10.97 -13.28 -1.82
N LYS A 19 10.26 -12.56 -2.69
CA LYS A 19 10.84 -11.80 -3.80
C LYS A 19 11.73 -10.65 -3.30
N TYR A 20 11.29 -9.94 -2.27
CA TYR A 20 12.06 -8.85 -1.67
C TYR A 20 13.38 -9.37 -1.07
N LYS A 21 13.32 -10.44 -0.28
CA LYS A 21 14.49 -11.07 0.32
C LYS A 21 15.48 -11.61 -0.71
N ALA A 22 14.98 -12.22 -1.79
CA ALA A 22 15.81 -12.70 -2.88
C ALA A 22 16.59 -11.59 -3.57
N LYS A 23 16.03 -10.38 -3.65
CA LYS A 23 16.68 -9.22 -4.27
C LYS A 23 17.58 -8.43 -3.33
N THR A 24 17.24 -8.32 -2.07
CA THR A 24 17.90 -7.41 -1.11
C THR A 24 18.76 -8.14 -0.08
N GLY A 25 18.57 -9.45 0.09
CA GLY A 25 19.18 -10.24 1.17
C GLY A 25 18.53 -10.01 2.54
N GLN A 26 17.51 -9.17 2.65
CA GLN A 26 16.87 -8.77 3.90
C GLN A 26 15.37 -9.05 3.87
N ASP A 27 14.80 -9.31 5.04
CA ASP A 27 13.35 -9.38 5.17
C ASP A 27 12.72 -7.98 5.03
N PRO A 28 11.55 -7.86 4.37
CA PRO A 28 10.90 -6.57 4.21
C PRO A 28 10.42 -6.01 5.56
N ASN A 29 10.44 -4.70 5.67
CA ASN A 29 9.91 -3.95 6.80
C ASN A 29 8.79 -3.00 6.34
N SER A 30 8.25 -2.17 7.22
CA SER A 30 7.20 -1.21 6.85
C SER A 30 7.64 -0.19 5.82
N ALA A 31 8.92 0.19 5.76
CA ALA A 31 9.40 1.08 4.70
C ALA A 31 9.32 0.40 3.31
N ALA A 32 9.67 -0.89 3.24
CA ALA A 32 9.49 -1.68 2.02
C ALA A 32 8.01 -1.81 1.60
N GLN A 33 7.11 -1.96 2.58
CA GLN A 33 5.67 -1.98 2.37
C GLN A 33 5.18 -0.65 1.76
N TYR A 34 5.54 0.48 2.35
CA TYR A 34 5.13 1.80 1.83
C TYR A 34 5.69 2.06 0.44
N GLY A 35 6.95 1.71 0.20
CA GLY A 35 7.56 1.83 -1.12
C GLY A 35 6.85 0.99 -2.18
N TYR A 36 6.47 -0.24 -1.83
CA TYR A 36 5.73 -1.12 -2.74
C TYR A 36 4.34 -0.55 -3.08
N VAL A 37 3.55 -0.16 -2.07
CA VAL A 37 2.20 0.39 -2.28
C VAL A 37 2.27 1.67 -3.10
N GLY A 38 3.23 2.55 -2.82
CA GLY A 38 3.42 3.77 -3.61
C GLY A 38 3.75 3.48 -5.08
N ALA A 39 4.66 2.55 -5.34
CA ALA A 39 5.01 2.14 -6.69
C ALA A 39 3.82 1.49 -7.43
N ASP A 40 3.06 0.66 -6.75
CA ASP A 40 1.90 -0.03 -7.30
C ASP A 40 0.80 0.96 -7.74
N ILE A 41 0.53 1.99 -6.93
CA ILE A 41 -0.38 3.09 -7.28
C ILE A 41 0.13 3.89 -8.49
N ILE A 42 1.43 4.17 -8.55
CA ILE A 42 2.04 4.88 -9.69
C ILE A 42 1.88 4.05 -10.97
N VAL A 43 2.13 2.75 -10.92
CA VAL A 43 1.97 1.85 -12.07
C VAL A 43 0.51 1.83 -12.51
N ALA A 44 -0.45 1.70 -11.59
CA ALA A 44 -1.88 1.73 -11.92
C ALA A 44 -2.29 3.04 -12.61
N ALA A 45 -1.77 4.18 -12.13
CA ALA A 45 -2.03 5.47 -12.75
C ALA A 45 -1.39 5.61 -14.14
N LEU A 46 -0.17 5.09 -14.34
CA LEU A 46 0.50 5.09 -15.65
C LEU A 46 -0.25 4.23 -16.67
N GLU A 47 -0.72 3.05 -16.25
CA GLU A 47 -1.53 2.18 -17.09
C GLU A 47 -2.85 2.85 -17.50
N ALA A 48 -3.53 3.52 -16.56
CA ALA A 48 -4.75 4.25 -16.82
C ALA A 48 -4.53 5.49 -17.70
N ALA A 49 -3.41 6.19 -17.55
CA ALA A 49 -3.06 7.37 -18.38
C ALA A 49 -2.75 7.00 -19.83
N GLY A 50 -2.26 5.78 -20.07
CA GLY A 50 -1.93 5.27 -21.40
C GLY A 50 -0.58 5.76 -21.94
N ARG A 51 -0.28 5.33 -23.18
CA ARG A 51 1.06 5.55 -23.79
C ARG A 51 1.34 6.99 -24.20
N ASP A 52 0.31 7.76 -24.55
CA ASP A 52 0.40 9.19 -24.83
C ASP A 52 0.40 10.00 -23.53
N LEU A 53 1.44 9.75 -22.74
CA LEU A 53 1.57 10.23 -21.38
C LEU A 53 1.91 11.71 -21.32
N THR A 54 1.10 12.48 -20.59
CA THR A 54 1.41 13.85 -20.17
C THR A 54 1.22 13.95 -18.66
N ARG A 55 1.81 14.99 -18.03
CA ARG A 55 1.61 15.27 -16.62
C ARG A 55 0.12 15.41 -16.27
N ALA A 56 -0.65 16.08 -17.10
CA ALA A 56 -2.08 16.26 -16.89
C ALA A 56 -2.85 14.94 -16.93
N LYS A 57 -2.55 14.06 -17.89
CA LYS A 57 -3.16 12.73 -17.99
C LYS A 57 -2.80 11.86 -16.80
N PHE A 58 -1.54 11.88 -16.36
CA PHE A 58 -1.11 11.14 -15.19
C PHE A 58 -1.82 11.62 -13.92
N LEU A 59 -1.92 12.93 -13.71
CA LEU A 59 -2.64 13.51 -12.57
C LEU A 59 -4.11 13.10 -12.58
N ALA A 60 -4.80 13.25 -13.72
CA ALA A 60 -6.19 12.84 -13.87
C ALA A 60 -6.38 11.33 -13.59
N ALA A 61 -5.44 10.49 -14.01
CA ALA A 61 -5.46 9.06 -13.73
C ALA A 61 -5.30 8.75 -12.24
N LEU A 62 -4.39 9.45 -11.55
CA LEU A 62 -4.25 9.34 -10.08
C LEU A 62 -5.52 9.75 -9.33
N GLU A 63 -6.10 10.88 -9.70
CA GLU A 63 -7.35 11.41 -9.10
C GLU A 63 -8.56 10.52 -9.42
N GLY A 64 -8.47 9.73 -10.50
CA GLY A 64 -9.47 8.74 -10.90
C GLY A 64 -9.43 7.45 -10.10
N ILE A 65 -8.37 7.16 -9.34
CA ILE A 65 -8.26 5.94 -8.53
C ILE A 65 -9.30 5.97 -7.40
N LYS A 66 -10.17 4.96 -7.38
CA LYS A 66 -11.22 4.78 -6.35
C LYS A 66 -11.15 3.37 -5.79
N ASP A 67 -11.33 3.26 -4.47
CA ASP A 67 -11.41 2.00 -3.72
C ASP A 67 -10.27 1.01 -4.02
N TYR A 68 -9.10 1.53 -4.29
CA TYR A 68 -7.90 0.73 -4.53
C TYR A 68 -7.52 -0.05 -3.26
N LYS A 69 -7.41 -1.37 -3.38
CA LYS A 69 -7.03 -2.25 -2.28
C LYS A 69 -5.55 -2.60 -2.39
N PRO A 70 -4.71 -2.08 -1.49
CA PRO A 70 -3.29 -2.46 -1.45
C PRO A 70 -3.10 -3.94 -1.14
N LEU A 71 -1.92 -4.46 -1.49
CA LEU A 71 -1.50 -5.83 -1.14
C LEU A 71 -1.51 -6.07 0.39
N PHE A 72 -1.20 -5.03 1.16
CA PHE A 72 -1.08 -5.12 2.61
C PHE A 72 -2.38 -4.74 3.32
N PRO A 73 -2.64 -5.26 4.55
CA PRO A 73 -3.79 -4.88 5.33
C PRO A 73 -3.89 -3.37 5.54
N GLY A 74 -5.09 -2.85 5.47
CA GLY A 74 -5.37 -1.43 5.64
C GLY A 74 -6.61 -1.00 4.87
N PRO A 75 -7.02 0.27 5.03
CA PRO A 75 -8.15 0.81 4.29
C PRO A 75 -7.87 0.88 2.79
N SER A 76 -8.92 0.82 1.99
CA SER A 76 -8.81 1.13 0.56
C SER A 76 -8.44 2.60 0.34
N LEU A 77 -7.78 2.86 -0.78
CA LEU A 77 -7.30 4.19 -1.15
C LEU A 77 -8.17 4.77 -2.26
N SER A 78 -8.57 6.03 -2.09
CA SER A 78 -9.33 6.79 -3.09
C SER A 78 -8.81 8.21 -3.16
N TYR A 79 -8.59 8.70 -4.38
CA TYR A 79 -8.11 10.04 -4.65
C TYR A 79 -9.16 10.84 -5.43
N GLY A 80 -8.97 12.15 -5.54
CA GLY A 80 -9.83 13.04 -6.31
C GLY A 80 -9.20 14.41 -6.46
N PRO A 81 -9.78 15.31 -7.27
CA PRO A 81 -9.23 16.66 -7.51
C PRO A 81 -9.02 17.48 -6.22
N ASP A 82 -9.92 17.30 -5.26
CA ASP A 82 -9.88 18.01 -3.97
C ASP A 82 -9.38 17.14 -2.81
N LYS A 83 -8.95 15.89 -3.11
CA LYS A 83 -8.51 14.91 -2.11
C LYS A 83 -7.32 14.13 -2.60
N HIS A 84 -6.13 14.56 -2.21
CA HIS A 84 -4.87 13.86 -2.51
C HIS A 84 -4.40 12.93 -1.38
N GLN A 85 -5.09 12.89 -0.25
CA GLN A 85 -4.90 11.90 0.79
C GLN A 85 -5.71 10.64 0.46
N GLY A 86 -5.05 9.51 0.29
CA GLY A 86 -5.67 8.26 -0.17
C GLY A 86 -6.74 7.70 0.76
N SER A 87 -6.57 7.85 2.10
CA SER A 87 -7.55 7.40 3.08
C SER A 87 -7.58 8.31 4.29
N THR A 88 -8.77 8.42 4.92
CA THR A 88 -9.00 9.00 6.25
C THR A 88 -9.34 7.92 7.27
N ALA A 89 -9.09 6.67 6.96
CA ALA A 89 -9.26 5.54 7.83
C ALA A 89 -7.91 4.92 8.19
N THR A 90 -7.83 4.29 9.33
CA THR A 90 -6.68 3.55 9.81
C THR A 90 -7.10 2.20 10.36
N PHE A 91 -6.13 1.40 10.78
CA PHE A 91 -6.36 0.16 11.51
C PHE A 91 -5.61 0.19 12.84
N LEU A 92 -6.06 -0.60 13.78
CA LEU A 92 -5.40 -0.83 15.05
C LEU A 92 -4.78 -2.23 15.05
N ALA A 93 -3.52 -2.31 15.44
CA ALA A 93 -2.82 -3.57 15.59
C ALA A 93 -2.20 -3.68 16.99
N LYS A 94 -2.09 -4.92 17.51
CA LYS A 94 -1.36 -5.24 18.74
C LYS A 94 -0.25 -6.24 18.45
N VAL A 95 0.74 -6.28 19.34
CA VAL A 95 1.76 -7.33 19.31
C VAL A 95 1.24 -8.55 20.06
N GLU A 96 1.23 -9.70 19.40
CA GLU A 96 0.83 -10.97 19.94
C GLU A 96 1.80 -12.06 19.44
N GLY A 97 2.45 -12.77 20.35
CA GLY A 97 3.46 -13.77 19.99
C GLY A 97 4.65 -13.19 19.20
N GLY A 98 5.06 -11.95 19.46
CA GLY A 98 6.17 -11.27 18.74
C GLY A 98 5.82 -10.78 17.33
N ARG A 99 4.55 -10.80 16.94
CA ARG A 99 4.05 -10.34 15.63
C ARG A 99 2.95 -9.32 15.77
N TRP A 100 2.85 -8.43 14.78
CA TRP A 100 1.73 -7.51 14.67
C TRP A 100 0.49 -8.25 14.18
N LYS A 101 -0.61 -8.10 14.90
CA LYS A 101 -1.93 -8.64 14.56
C LYS A 101 -2.93 -7.50 14.51
N VAL A 102 -3.59 -7.33 13.37
CA VAL A 102 -4.68 -6.35 13.22
C VAL A 102 -5.86 -6.79 14.08
N ILE A 103 -6.38 -5.87 14.89
CA ILE A 103 -7.50 -6.12 15.83
C ILE A 103 -8.73 -5.27 15.53
N ALA A 104 -8.60 -4.20 14.78
CA ALA A 104 -9.70 -3.39 14.28
C ALA A 104 -9.30 -2.71 12.97
N GLU A 105 -10.23 -2.63 12.03
CA GLU A 105 -10.04 -2.02 10.71
C GLU A 105 -11.03 -0.87 10.49
N ASN A 106 -10.73 -0.02 9.51
CA ASN A 106 -11.60 1.09 9.08
C ASN A 106 -11.99 2.07 10.19
N LEU A 107 -11.06 2.34 11.11
CA LEU A 107 -11.21 3.38 12.11
C LEU A 107 -11.06 4.74 11.44
N LEU A 108 -12.12 5.54 11.43
CA LEU A 108 -12.12 6.91 10.87
C LEU A 108 -11.51 7.91 11.86
N TYR A 109 -10.80 8.92 11.34
CA TYR A 109 -10.23 10.04 12.08
C TYR A 109 -10.42 11.36 11.33
#